data_161305f281f9888cb81cff26b7b2a271
#
_entry.id   161305f281f9888cb81cff26b7b2a271
#
_cell.length_a   1.000
_cell.length_b   1.000
_cell.length_c   1.000
_cell.angle_alpha   90.00
_cell.angle_beta   90.00
_cell.angle_gamma   90.00
#
_symmetry.space_group_name_H-M   'P 1'
#
loop_
_entity.id
_entity.type
_entity.pdbx_description
1 polymer ?
#
loop_
_entity_poly.entity_id
_entity_poly.type
_entity_poly.pdbx_seq_one_letter_code
_entity_poly.pdbx_strand_id
1 'polypeptide(L)'
;AEQLVDSLFSVSGKQMGTEQLTLDVNGRGSVTVFMNLGLPRRAWEFTSLSNERDRPSLAIPKVQSVVDILSAFGWRDARQDALTTRDHEPNVLQPAIVSNGIIGKRIAQLSDDSAFTELALQPISCEKLVKAVCRRILSRLPTEKEQLMMNNHLRAVYSNRVVKGATIFSAQGKVLDV
;
A
#
# COMPACT_ATOMS: atom_id res chain seq x y z
N ALA A 1 7.35 0.46 -12.42
CA ALA A 1 6.02 0.75 -11.89
C ALA A 1 5.55 -0.33 -10.92
N GLU A 2 5.44 -1.58 -11.35
CA GLU A 2 4.86 -2.69 -10.56
C GLU A 2 5.65 -2.94 -9.27
N GLN A 3 6.97 -2.97 -9.34
CA GLN A 3 7.84 -3.14 -8.17
C GLN A 3 7.63 -2.04 -7.13
N LEU A 4 7.41 -0.81 -7.57
CA LEU A 4 7.11 0.31 -6.66
C LEU A 4 5.81 0.05 -5.90
N VAL A 5 4.74 -0.27 -6.62
CA VAL A 5 3.41 -0.52 -6.02
C VAL A 5 3.47 -1.74 -5.09
N ASP A 6 4.06 -2.84 -5.53
CA ASP A 6 4.22 -4.04 -4.70
C ASP A 6 5.06 -3.76 -3.44
N SER A 7 6.11 -2.95 -3.56
CA SER A 7 6.92 -2.53 -2.41
C SER A 7 6.13 -1.68 -1.41
N LEU A 8 5.31 -0.74 -1.89
CA LEU A 8 4.47 0.09 -1.03
C LEU A 8 3.47 -0.76 -0.22
N PHE A 9 2.81 -1.72 -0.85
CA PHE A 9 1.92 -2.64 -0.15
C PHE A 9 2.68 -3.57 0.80
N SER A 10 3.82 -4.11 0.40
CA SER A 10 4.67 -4.96 1.24
C SER A 10 5.15 -4.23 2.49
N VAL A 11 5.61 -2.98 2.36
CA VAL A 11 6.07 -2.16 3.48
C VAL A 11 4.94 -1.85 4.46
N SER A 12 3.76 -1.51 3.96
CA SER A 12 2.59 -1.24 4.80
C SER A 12 1.99 -2.50 5.44
N GLY A 13 2.29 -3.69 4.90
CA GLY A 13 1.67 -4.96 5.29
C GLY A 13 0.25 -5.13 4.75
N LYS A 14 -0.28 -4.14 4.04
CA LYS A 14 -1.65 -4.17 3.53
C LYS A 14 -1.76 -5.01 2.27
N GLN A 15 -2.90 -5.63 2.10
CA GLN A 15 -3.25 -6.27 0.83
C GLN A 15 -3.65 -5.21 -0.18
N MET A 16 -3.44 -5.49 -1.48
CA MET A 16 -3.84 -4.58 -2.56
C MET A 16 -5.37 -4.32 -2.53
N GLY A 17 -6.16 -5.37 -2.26
CA GLY A 17 -7.60 -5.27 -1.99
C GLY A 17 -8.38 -4.67 -3.15
N THR A 18 -8.05 -5.06 -4.37
CA THR A 18 -8.81 -4.76 -5.58
C THR A 18 -10.07 -5.62 -5.62
N GLU A 19 -11.00 -5.25 -6.48
CA GLU A 19 -12.12 -6.09 -6.81
C GLU A 19 -11.66 -7.27 -7.68
N GLN A 20 -12.52 -8.28 -7.74
CA GLN A 20 -12.37 -9.38 -8.67
C GLN A 20 -12.54 -8.86 -10.10
N LEU A 21 -11.61 -9.21 -10.97
CA LEU A 21 -11.66 -8.79 -12.36
C LEU A 21 -12.69 -9.63 -13.12
N THR A 22 -13.51 -8.96 -13.90
CA THR A 22 -14.58 -9.57 -14.69
C THR A 22 -14.72 -8.89 -16.04
N LEU A 23 -15.09 -9.64 -17.06
CA LEU A 23 -15.41 -9.06 -18.37
C LEU A 23 -16.75 -8.29 -18.36
N ASP A 24 -17.60 -8.55 -17.39
CA ASP A 24 -18.89 -7.85 -17.24
C ASP A 24 -18.84 -6.87 -16.07
N VAL A 25 -18.19 -5.75 -16.29
CA VAL A 25 -18.05 -4.66 -15.30
C VAL A 25 -19.40 -4.09 -14.88
N ASN A 26 -20.40 -4.16 -15.76
CA ASN A 26 -21.73 -3.57 -15.53
C ASN A 26 -22.73 -4.57 -14.91
N GLY A 27 -22.35 -5.84 -14.73
CA GLY A 27 -23.22 -6.87 -14.17
C GLY A 27 -24.48 -7.18 -15.01
N ARG A 28 -24.43 -6.95 -16.32
CA ARG A 28 -25.57 -7.11 -17.24
C ARG A 28 -25.64 -8.48 -17.90
N GLY A 29 -24.56 -9.24 -17.85
CA GLY A 29 -24.51 -10.55 -18.47
C GLY A 29 -25.02 -11.64 -17.57
N SER A 30 -25.35 -12.80 -18.16
CA SER A 30 -25.70 -14.00 -17.43
C SER A 30 -24.45 -14.60 -16.74
N VAL A 31 -24.61 -15.14 -15.53
CA VAL A 31 -23.53 -15.76 -14.73
C VAL A 31 -22.78 -16.85 -15.51
N THR A 32 -23.42 -17.46 -16.49
CA THR A 32 -22.82 -18.50 -17.35
C THR A 32 -21.85 -17.96 -18.42
N VAL A 33 -21.83 -16.65 -18.65
CA VAL A 33 -21.01 -16.01 -19.69
C VAL A 33 -19.74 -15.37 -19.09
N PHE A 34 -19.62 -15.34 -17.76
CA PHE A 34 -18.51 -14.65 -17.10
C PHE A 34 -17.22 -15.45 -17.15
N MET A 35 -16.21 -14.90 -17.80
CA MET A 35 -14.84 -15.23 -17.48
C MET A 35 -14.39 -14.41 -16.28
N ASN A 36 -14.22 -15.09 -15.18
CA ASN A 36 -13.55 -14.54 -14.03
C ASN A 36 -12.04 -14.45 -14.34
N LEU A 37 -11.50 -13.23 -14.35
CA LEU A 37 -10.09 -12.98 -14.62
C LEU A 37 -9.23 -13.07 -13.35
N GLY A 38 -9.87 -13.39 -12.21
CA GLY A 38 -9.20 -13.55 -10.92
C GLY A 38 -9.19 -12.28 -10.09
N LEU A 39 -8.53 -12.39 -8.95
CA LEU A 39 -8.31 -11.32 -7.99
C LEU A 39 -6.82 -10.98 -7.95
N PRO A 40 -6.40 -9.86 -8.54
CA PRO A 40 -5.00 -9.46 -8.50
C PRO A 40 -4.55 -9.18 -7.06
N ARG A 41 -3.46 -9.81 -6.67
CA ARG A 41 -2.84 -9.64 -5.35
C ARG A 41 -1.58 -8.80 -5.40
N ARG A 42 -0.99 -8.69 -6.61
CA ARG A 42 0.23 -7.95 -6.89
C ARG A 42 0.11 -7.12 -8.16
N ALA A 43 0.82 -6.02 -8.20
CA ALA A 43 0.74 -5.09 -9.31
C ALA A 43 1.24 -5.70 -10.64
N TRP A 44 2.22 -6.59 -10.61
CA TRP A 44 2.72 -7.25 -11.82
C TRP A 44 1.66 -8.14 -12.52
N GLU A 45 0.65 -8.59 -11.80
CA GLU A 45 -0.44 -9.41 -12.37
C GLU A 45 -1.28 -8.60 -13.37
N PHE A 46 -1.28 -7.28 -13.26
CA PHE A 46 -1.95 -6.41 -14.23
C PHE A 46 -1.30 -6.38 -15.61
N THR A 47 -0.02 -6.73 -15.72
CA THR A 47 0.66 -6.76 -17.03
C THR A 47 0.05 -7.76 -18.00
N SER A 48 -0.54 -8.84 -17.50
CA SER A 48 -1.24 -9.83 -18.33
C SER A 48 -2.63 -9.38 -18.79
N LEU A 49 -3.17 -8.30 -18.20
CA LEU A 49 -4.51 -7.78 -18.44
C LEU A 49 -4.54 -6.62 -19.44
N SER A 50 -3.46 -6.36 -20.14
CA SER A 50 -3.34 -5.20 -21.04
C SER A 50 -3.89 -5.43 -22.46
N ASN A 51 -4.68 -6.49 -22.68
CA ASN A 51 -5.35 -6.71 -23.97
C ASN A 51 -6.75 -6.07 -23.98
N GLU A 52 -7.34 -5.91 -25.17
CA GLU A 52 -8.66 -5.25 -25.33
C GLU A 52 -9.78 -5.95 -24.59
N ARG A 53 -9.68 -7.26 -24.43
CA ARG A 53 -10.68 -8.08 -23.75
C ARG A 53 -10.75 -7.77 -22.24
N ASP A 54 -9.60 -7.49 -21.63
CA ASP A 54 -9.49 -7.31 -20.18
C ASP A 54 -9.62 -5.83 -19.77
N ARG A 55 -9.56 -4.89 -20.72
CA ARG A 55 -9.60 -3.44 -20.49
C ARG A 55 -10.78 -2.95 -19.67
N PRO A 56 -12.02 -3.42 -19.87
CA PRO A 56 -13.13 -2.96 -19.05
C PRO A 56 -12.90 -3.22 -17.55
N SER A 57 -12.19 -4.29 -17.20
CA SER A 57 -11.86 -4.63 -15.82
C SER A 57 -10.90 -3.62 -15.18
N LEU A 58 -10.06 -2.94 -15.96
CA LEU A 58 -9.12 -1.94 -15.47
C LEU A 58 -9.82 -0.64 -15.02
N ALA A 59 -11.06 -0.43 -15.44
CA ALA A 59 -11.89 0.73 -15.06
C ALA A 59 -12.69 0.52 -13.75
N ILE A 60 -12.60 -0.66 -13.12
CA ILE A 60 -13.24 -0.90 -11.83
C ILE A 60 -12.57 0.00 -10.76
N PRO A 61 -13.32 0.67 -9.87
CA PRO A 61 -12.81 1.78 -9.06
C PRO A 61 -11.53 1.51 -8.26
N LYS A 62 -11.42 0.37 -7.57
CA LYS A 62 -10.21 0.04 -6.80
C LYS A 62 -9.06 -0.40 -7.70
N VAL A 63 -9.37 -1.09 -8.80
CA VAL A 63 -8.40 -1.45 -9.84
C VAL A 63 -7.86 -0.19 -10.51
N GLN A 64 -8.75 0.74 -10.90
CA GLN A 64 -8.36 2.01 -11.52
C GLN A 64 -7.35 2.79 -10.66
N SER A 65 -7.53 2.80 -9.35
CA SER A 65 -6.57 3.48 -8.45
C SER A 65 -5.16 2.90 -8.50
N VAL A 66 -5.03 1.59 -8.77
CA VAL A 66 -3.73 0.94 -8.98
C VAL A 66 -3.22 1.23 -10.39
N VAL A 67 -4.09 1.18 -11.40
CA VAL A 67 -3.74 1.50 -12.78
C VAL A 67 -3.22 2.93 -12.91
N ASP A 68 -3.84 3.89 -12.22
CA ASP A 68 -3.43 5.30 -12.23
C ASP A 68 -1.99 5.48 -11.74
N ILE A 69 -1.62 4.84 -10.63
CA ILE A 69 -0.24 4.93 -10.14
C ILE A 69 0.74 4.18 -11.06
N LEU A 70 0.35 3.03 -11.59
CA LEU A 70 1.18 2.29 -12.55
C LEU A 70 1.44 3.12 -13.81
N SER A 71 0.39 3.76 -14.35
CA SER A 71 0.48 4.60 -15.56
C SER A 71 1.35 5.83 -15.33
N ALA A 72 1.24 6.48 -14.17
CA ALA A 72 2.12 7.60 -13.81
C ALA A 72 3.61 7.23 -13.78
N PHE A 73 3.91 5.95 -13.54
CA PHE A 73 5.28 5.40 -13.56
C PHE A 73 5.60 4.62 -14.84
N GLY A 74 4.93 4.95 -15.95
CA GLY A 74 5.25 4.47 -17.29
C GLY A 74 4.69 3.10 -17.65
N TRP A 75 3.78 2.52 -16.83
CA TRP A 75 3.04 1.34 -17.25
C TRP A 75 1.99 1.73 -18.28
N ARG A 76 1.83 0.92 -19.31
CA ARG A 76 0.82 1.14 -20.34
C ARG A 76 -0.27 0.08 -20.22
N ASP A 77 -1.50 0.52 -20.09
CA ASP A 77 -2.70 -0.30 -20.04
C ASP A 77 -3.19 -0.73 -21.43
N ALA A 78 -2.65 -0.11 -22.48
CA ALA A 78 -2.94 -0.43 -23.87
C ALA A 78 -2.10 -1.61 -24.36
N ARG A 79 -2.67 -2.38 -25.31
CA ARG A 79 -1.93 -3.40 -26.04
C ARG A 79 -0.65 -2.78 -26.56
N GLN A 80 0.47 -3.35 -26.18
CA GLN A 80 1.77 -2.82 -26.57
C GLN A 80 1.99 -3.13 -28.07
N ASP A 81 2.24 -2.08 -28.85
CA ASP A 81 2.95 -2.23 -30.10
C ASP A 81 4.33 -2.84 -29.83
N ALA A 82 4.97 -3.38 -30.87
CA ALA A 82 6.27 -4.05 -30.77
C ALA A 82 7.38 -3.23 -30.09
N LEU A 83 7.17 -1.95 -29.85
CA LEU A 83 8.01 -1.07 -29.03
C LEU A 83 7.67 -1.26 -27.55
N THR A 84 8.41 -2.13 -26.90
CA THR A 84 8.29 -2.46 -25.47
C THR A 84 8.93 -1.43 -24.53
N THR A 85 9.37 -0.30 -25.02
CA THR A 85 9.99 0.77 -24.22
C THR A 85 8.94 1.46 -23.36
N ARG A 86 9.05 1.24 -22.04
CA ARG A 86 8.29 2.00 -21.05
C ARG A 86 8.82 3.43 -21.01
N ASP A 87 7.90 4.35 -20.76
CA ASP A 87 8.30 5.72 -20.49
C ASP A 87 8.95 5.78 -19.11
N HIS A 88 10.21 6.18 -19.06
CA HIS A 88 11.00 6.34 -17.85
C HIS A 88 11.25 7.80 -17.50
N GLU A 89 10.66 8.74 -18.23
CA GLU A 89 10.87 10.16 -17.95
C GLU A 89 10.22 10.56 -16.64
N PRO A 90 10.97 11.22 -15.73
CA PRO A 90 10.41 11.75 -14.51
C PRO A 90 9.38 12.84 -14.82
N ASN A 91 8.23 12.78 -14.17
CA ASN A 91 7.20 13.80 -14.28
C ASN A 91 6.63 14.19 -12.91
N VAL A 92 5.99 15.35 -12.86
CA VAL A 92 5.41 15.91 -11.61
C VAL A 92 4.22 15.10 -11.08
N LEU A 93 3.62 14.25 -11.90
CA LEU A 93 2.51 13.39 -11.48
C LEU A 93 2.97 12.27 -10.55
N GLN A 94 4.22 11.79 -10.72
CA GLN A 94 4.75 10.68 -9.91
C GLN A 94 4.75 11.00 -8.40
N PRO A 95 5.40 12.09 -7.92
CA PRO A 95 5.33 12.42 -6.50
C PRO A 95 3.92 12.83 -6.06
N ALA A 96 3.15 13.49 -6.91
CA ALA A 96 1.79 13.92 -6.59
C ALA A 96 0.85 12.72 -6.35
N ILE A 97 0.88 11.71 -7.21
CA ILE A 97 0.00 10.54 -7.07
C ILE A 97 0.40 9.66 -5.88
N VAL A 98 1.69 9.55 -5.57
CA VAL A 98 2.16 8.81 -4.39
C VAL A 98 1.78 9.52 -3.10
N SER A 99 1.91 10.87 -3.04
CA SER A 99 1.63 11.63 -1.83
C SER A 99 0.14 11.86 -1.57
N ASN A 100 -0.64 12.12 -2.64
CA ASN A 100 -2.03 12.57 -2.52
C ASN A 100 -3.04 11.59 -3.12
N GLY A 101 -2.59 10.61 -3.89
CA GLY A 101 -3.44 9.60 -4.51
C GLY A 101 -4.08 8.66 -3.49
N ILE A 102 -5.10 7.94 -3.94
CA ILE A 102 -5.86 6.98 -3.11
C ILE A 102 -4.93 5.92 -2.51
N ILE A 103 -4.01 5.38 -3.31
CA ILE A 103 -3.07 4.34 -2.86
C ILE A 103 -2.11 4.92 -1.81
N GLY A 104 -1.54 6.09 -2.03
CA GLY A 104 -0.65 6.73 -1.07
C GLY A 104 -1.32 6.98 0.27
N LYS A 105 -2.54 7.53 0.26
CA LYS A 105 -3.35 7.73 1.47
C LYS A 105 -3.66 6.40 2.18
N ARG A 106 -4.06 5.37 1.43
CA ARG A 106 -4.38 4.06 1.99
C ARG A 106 -3.17 3.41 2.65
N ILE A 107 -2.00 3.50 2.04
CA ILE A 107 -0.75 2.95 2.58
C ILE A 107 -0.32 3.68 3.86
N ALA A 108 -0.44 5.03 3.88
CA ALA A 108 -0.07 5.85 5.02
C ALA A 108 -1.06 5.75 6.19
N GLN A 109 -2.31 5.41 5.93
CA GLN A 109 -3.35 5.35 6.95
C GLN A 109 -3.13 4.17 7.90
N LEU A 110 -3.19 4.43 9.20
CA LEU A 110 -3.25 3.39 10.22
C LEU A 110 -4.63 2.71 10.16
N SER A 111 -4.61 1.39 10.10
CA SER A 111 -5.81 0.54 10.06
C SER A 111 -5.45 -0.83 10.61
N ASP A 112 -6.44 -1.66 10.93
CA ASP A 112 -6.25 -2.96 11.56
C ASP A 112 -5.39 -3.91 10.72
N ASP A 113 -5.39 -3.75 9.40
CA ASP A 113 -4.59 -4.51 8.45
C ASP A 113 -3.20 -3.91 8.19
N SER A 114 -2.81 -2.86 8.93
CA SER A 114 -1.52 -2.18 8.73
C SER A 114 -0.44 -2.68 9.68
N ALA A 115 0.69 -3.08 9.14
CA ALA A 115 1.86 -3.41 9.95
C ALA A 115 2.41 -2.22 10.75
N PHE A 116 2.12 -0.99 10.33
CA PHE A 116 2.45 0.20 11.11
C PHE A 116 1.56 0.33 12.35
N THR A 117 0.29 -0.08 12.24
CA THR A 117 -0.61 -0.16 13.40
C THR A 117 -0.10 -1.19 14.40
N GLU A 118 0.28 -2.38 13.94
CA GLU A 118 0.86 -3.41 14.79
C GLU A 118 2.12 -2.89 15.53
N LEU A 119 3.02 -2.20 14.81
CA LEU A 119 4.20 -1.59 15.41
C LEU A 119 3.85 -0.51 16.43
N ALA A 120 2.85 0.34 16.12
CA ALA A 120 2.43 1.42 17.00
C ALA A 120 1.76 0.92 18.30
N LEU A 121 1.13 -0.25 18.26
CA LEU A 121 0.48 -0.88 19.42
C LEU A 121 1.47 -1.66 20.31
N GLN A 122 2.68 -1.92 19.85
CA GLN A 122 3.67 -2.63 20.67
C GLN A 122 4.10 -1.80 21.88
N PRO A 123 4.31 -2.43 23.05
CA PRO A 123 4.78 -1.77 24.25
C PRO A 123 6.30 -1.48 24.22
N ILE A 124 6.72 -0.76 23.19
CA ILE A 124 8.13 -0.40 22.97
C ILE A 124 8.32 1.12 23.15
N SER A 125 9.55 1.55 23.41
CA SER A 125 9.86 2.97 23.46
C SER A 125 9.73 3.63 22.07
N CYS A 126 9.47 4.95 22.07
CA CYS A 126 9.42 5.73 20.82
C CYS A 126 10.68 5.56 19.97
N GLU A 127 11.84 5.50 20.62
CA GLU A 127 13.11 5.28 19.95
C GLU A 127 13.17 3.91 19.23
N LYS A 128 12.71 2.85 19.89
CA LYS A 128 12.63 1.52 19.27
C LYS A 128 11.62 1.48 18.14
N LEU A 129 10.48 2.20 18.28
CA LEU A 129 9.49 2.33 17.22
C LEU A 129 10.10 2.99 15.97
N VAL A 130 10.79 4.12 16.13
CA VAL A 130 11.45 4.80 15.01
C VAL A 130 12.44 3.87 14.30
N LYS A 131 13.25 3.15 15.06
CA LYS A 131 14.19 2.17 14.48
C LYS A 131 13.47 1.06 13.71
N ALA A 132 12.36 0.54 14.25
CA ALA A 132 11.56 -0.50 13.58
C ALA A 132 10.92 -0.01 12.29
N VAL A 133 10.34 1.19 12.31
CA VAL A 133 9.72 1.83 11.13
C VAL A 133 10.78 2.10 10.06
N CYS A 134 11.92 2.70 10.42
CA CYS A 134 13.01 2.94 9.45
C CYS A 134 13.53 1.65 8.84
N ARG A 135 13.72 0.61 9.64
CA ARG A 135 14.16 -0.70 9.12
C ARG A 135 13.15 -1.28 8.14
N ARG A 136 11.85 -1.13 8.42
CA ARG A 136 10.79 -1.64 7.56
C ARG A 136 10.67 -0.87 6.23
N ILE A 137 10.77 0.46 6.27
CA ILE A 137 10.61 1.31 5.09
C ILE A 137 11.89 1.39 4.28
N LEU A 138 13.03 1.61 4.96
CA LEU A 138 14.30 1.93 4.33
C LEU A 138 15.31 0.78 4.35
N SER A 139 14.96 -0.36 4.97
CA SER A 139 15.85 -1.52 5.16
C SER A 139 17.18 -1.19 5.86
N ARG A 140 17.23 -0.05 6.59
CA ARG A 140 18.38 0.40 7.36
C ARG A 140 17.94 1.02 8.69
N LEU A 141 18.89 1.19 9.58
CA LEU A 141 18.67 1.98 10.79
C LEU A 141 18.66 3.48 10.47
N PRO A 142 17.93 4.30 11.24
CA PRO A 142 17.98 5.74 11.11
C PRO A 142 19.37 6.25 11.52
N THR A 143 19.80 7.34 10.90
CA THR A 143 20.93 8.13 11.38
C THR A 143 20.56 8.82 12.69
N GLU A 144 21.55 9.30 13.46
CA GLU A 144 21.30 10.02 14.72
C GLU A 144 20.38 11.24 14.50
N LYS A 145 20.60 11.99 13.42
CA LYS A 145 19.79 13.16 13.07
C LYS A 145 18.34 12.77 12.75
N GLU A 146 18.13 11.73 11.96
CA GLU A 146 16.79 11.20 11.65
C GLU A 146 16.09 10.69 12.91
N GLN A 147 16.81 9.95 13.76
CA GLN A 147 16.30 9.44 15.02
C GLN A 147 15.83 10.57 15.94
N LEU A 148 16.66 11.61 16.09
CA LEU A 148 16.34 12.77 16.93
C LEU A 148 15.11 13.51 16.39
N MET A 149 15.07 13.78 15.09
CA MET A 149 13.96 14.48 14.43
C MET A 149 12.65 13.71 14.60
N MET A 150 12.63 12.42 14.31
CA MET A 150 11.43 11.59 14.42
C MET A 150 10.97 11.43 15.88
N ASN A 151 11.91 11.25 16.82
CA ASN A 151 11.58 11.19 18.24
C ASN A 151 10.92 12.48 18.74
N ASN A 152 11.42 13.65 18.34
CA ASN A 152 10.83 14.93 18.72
C ASN A 152 9.39 15.08 18.22
N HIS A 153 9.09 14.61 17.02
CA HIS A 153 7.73 14.65 16.47
C HIS A 153 6.78 13.64 17.11
N LEU A 154 7.25 12.44 17.40
CA LEU A 154 6.38 11.35 17.84
C LEU A 154 6.22 11.28 19.37
N ARG A 155 7.21 11.71 20.14
CA ARG A 155 7.29 11.48 21.59
C ARG A 155 6.06 11.94 22.35
N ALA A 156 5.57 13.14 22.07
CA ALA A 156 4.43 13.72 22.78
C ALA A 156 3.12 12.94 22.54
N VAL A 157 2.89 12.53 21.29
CA VAL A 157 1.69 11.77 20.90
C VAL A 157 1.80 10.31 21.33
N TYR A 158 2.98 9.73 21.17
CA TYR A 158 3.21 8.32 21.44
C TYR A 158 3.13 7.98 22.94
N SER A 159 3.61 8.85 23.83
CA SER A 159 3.53 8.65 25.28
C SER A 159 2.11 8.76 25.82
N ASN A 160 1.26 9.52 25.15
CA ASN A 160 -0.13 9.76 25.55
C ASN A 160 -1.16 8.91 24.78
N ARG A 161 -0.68 7.93 23.98
CA ARG A 161 -1.59 7.06 23.25
C ARG A 161 -2.42 6.22 24.20
N VAL A 162 -3.72 6.22 23.98
CA VAL A 162 -4.67 5.35 24.65
C VAL A 162 -5.14 4.29 23.67
N VAL A 163 -4.87 3.04 23.98
CA VAL A 163 -5.32 1.91 23.15
C VAL A 163 -6.53 1.29 23.86
N LYS A 164 -7.74 1.65 23.41
CA LYS A 164 -8.98 1.09 23.96
C LYS A 164 -9.05 -0.41 23.66
N GLY A 165 -9.23 -1.23 24.69
CA GLY A 165 -9.43 -2.66 24.58
C GLY A 165 -8.16 -3.49 24.32
N ALA A 166 -6.99 -2.88 24.32
CA ALA A 166 -5.75 -3.65 24.28
C ALA A 166 -5.31 -4.00 25.70
N THR A 167 -5.10 -5.28 25.93
CA THR A 167 -4.45 -5.75 27.14
C THR A 167 -2.96 -5.47 27.04
N ILE A 168 -2.48 -4.49 27.78
CA ILE A 168 -1.06 -4.16 27.82
C ILE A 168 -0.39 -5.08 28.83
N PHE A 169 0.52 -5.92 28.38
CA PHE A 169 1.40 -6.68 29.25
C PHE A 169 2.59 -5.81 29.65
N SER A 170 2.83 -5.67 30.94
CA SER A 170 4.09 -5.09 31.40
C SER A 170 5.28 -5.96 30.95
N ALA A 171 6.47 -5.38 30.92
CA ALA A 171 7.70 -6.14 30.62
C ALA A 171 7.93 -7.35 31.55
N GLN A 172 7.16 -7.45 32.63
CA GLN A 172 7.18 -8.53 33.60
C GLN A 172 5.97 -9.48 33.49
N GLY A 173 5.20 -9.39 32.41
CA GLY A 173 4.06 -10.27 32.14
C GLY A 173 2.80 -9.98 32.98
N LYS A 174 2.76 -8.88 33.76
CA LYS A 174 1.56 -8.45 34.45
C LYS A 174 0.59 -7.73 33.52
N VAL A 175 -0.67 -8.16 33.52
CA VAL A 175 -1.77 -7.44 32.86
C VAL A 175 -1.95 -6.11 33.57
N LEU A 176 -1.86 -5.01 32.82
CA LEU A 176 -2.22 -3.69 33.32
C LEU A 176 -3.64 -3.40 32.83
N ASP A 177 -4.59 -3.31 33.74
CA ASP A 177 -5.92 -2.76 33.45
C ASP A 177 -5.77 -1.25 33.19
N VAL A 178 -6.24 -0.82 32.02
CA VAL A 178 -6.25 0.58 31.60
C VAL A 178 -7.68 1.09 31.57
#